data_ac19ad97c608bcfc26b28ea52452416d
#
_entry.id   ac19ad97c608bcfc26b28ea52452416d
#
_cell.length_a   1.000
_cell.length_b   1.000
_cell.length_c   1.000
_cell.angle_alpha   90.00
_cell.angle_beta   90.00
_cell.angle_gamma   90.00
#
_symmetry.space_group_name_H-M   'P 1'
#
loop_
_entity.id
_entity.type
_entity.pdbx_description
1 polymer ?
#
loop_
_entity_poly.entity_id
_entity_poly.type
_entity_poly.pdbx_seq_one_letter_code
_entity_poly.pdbx_strand_id
1 'polypeptide(L)'
;MKDVSSLMQTQLKADCIDFLNTVADVAELNQVSVYVVGGFVRNLLLNIQNLDIDLVVEGDGISFANKLAEKIDARTKSHEKFRTATLMLQDRTKVDVATARTESYSRPAVLPDIEPSNIQQDLARRDFTINSMAIKLSGKGIFFLIDLFEGEIDLKNGLIRVLHDQSFVDDPCRIFRAIRFEQRFEFIIE
;
A
#
# COMPACT_ATOMS: atom_id res chain seq x y z
N MET A 1 1.60 -13.15 -11.68
CA MET A 1 0.55 -12.25 -11.13
C MET A 1 -0.73 -13.06 -11.00
N LYS A 2 -1.43 -12.94 -9.89
CA LYS A 2 -2.65 -13.69 -9.54
C LYS A 2 -3.84 -12.73 -9.63
N ASP A 3 -4.92 -13.14 -10.32
CA ASP A 3 -6.18 -12.39 -10.34
C ASP A 3 -6.88 -12.54 -8.98
N VAL A 4 -7.23 -11.43 -8.36
CA VAL A 4 -7.94 -11.36 -7.08
C VAL A 4 -9.31 -10.67 -7.19
N SER A 5 -9.82 -10.47 -8.42
CA SER A 5 -11.09 -9.80 -8.67
C SER A 5 -12.25 -10.47 -7.94
N SER A 6 -12.35 -11.79 -8.01
CA SER A 6 -13.40 -12.54 -7.30
C SER A 6 -13.30 -12.41 -5.77
N LEU A 7 -12.07 -12.39 -5.25
CA LEU A 7 -11.83 -12.20 -3.82
C LEU A 7 -12.30 -10.82 -3.37
N MET A 8 -11.95 -9.79 -4.13
CA MET A 8 -12.37 -8.40 -3.85
C MET A 8 -13.89 -8.27 -3.90
N GLN A 9 -14.54 -8.82 -4.94
CA GLN A 9 -16.00 -8.77 -5.05
C GLN A 9 -16.72 -9.49 -3.90
N THR A 10 -16.13 -10.54 -3.36
CA THR A 10 -16.74 -11.34 -2.28
C THR A 10 -16.55 -10.67 -0.91
N GLN A 11 -15.43 -10.01 -0.68
CA GLN A 11 -15.05 -9.54 0.64
C GLN A 11 -15.24 -8.02 0.85
N LEU A 12 -15.21 -7.23 -0.22
CA LEU A 12 -15.36 -5.79 -0.14
C LEU A 12 -16.84 -5.39 -0.22
N LYS A 13 -17.18 -4.32 0.47
CA LYS A 13 -18.48 -3.64 0.30
C LYS A 13 -18.54 -2.99 -1.09
N ALA A 14 -19.74 -2.88 -1.64
CA ALA A 14 -19.95 -2.27 -2.96
C ALA A 14 -19.33 -0.87 -3.05
N ASP A 15 -19.54 -0.01 -2.05
CA ASP A 15 -18.99 1.35 -2.01
C ASP A 15 -17.45 1.36 -2.12
N CYS A 16 -16.77 0.38 -1.52
CA CYS A 16 -15.31 0.26 -1.61
C CYS A 16 -14.88 -0.14 -3.02
N ILE A 17 -15.59 -1.08 -3.66
CA ILE A 17 -15.31 -1.49 -5.04
C ILE A 17 -15.56 -0.31 -5.99
N ASP A 18 -16.65 0.43 -5.82
CA ASP A 18 -16.98 1.60 -6.65
C ASP A 18 -15.92 2.71 -6.50
N PHE A 19 -15.43 2.90 -5.27
CA PHE A 19 -14.31 3.81 -5.04
C PHE A 19 -13.04 3.35 -5.77
N LEU A 20 -12.65 2.06 -5.66
CA LEU A 20 -11.47 1.53 -6.34
C LEU A 20 -11.59 1.57 -7.86
N ASN A 21 -12.79 1.36 -8.41
CA ASN A 21 -13.06 1.56 -9.84
C ASN A 21 -12.90 3.03 -10.24
N THR A 22 -13.38 3.97 -9.42
CA THR A 22 -13.17 5.41 -9.66
C THR A 22 -11.69 5.79 -9.64
N VAL A 23 -10.92 5.19 -8.71
CA VAL A 23 -9.44 5.34 -8.69
C VAL A 23 -8.82 4.85 -9.99
N ALA A 24 -9.27 3.68 -10.50
CA ALA A 24 -8.81 3.11 -11.77
C ALA A 24 -9.10 4.03 -12.96
N ASP A 25 -10.33 4.56 -13.05
CA ASP A 25 -10.74 5.48 -14.11
C ASP A 25 -9.91 6.77 -14.12
N VAL A 26 -9.71 7.37 -12.94
CA VAL A 26 -8.86 8.58 -12.81
C VAL A 26 -7.40 8.28 -13.16
N ALA A 27 -6.89 7.09 -12.80
CA ALA A 27 -5.54 6.68 -13.15
C ALA A 27 -5.36 6.51 -14.67
N GLU A 28 -6.34 5.91 -15.36
CA GLU A 28 -6.31 5.75 -16.81
C GLU A 28 -6.36 7.09 -17.54
N LEU A 29 -7.26 7.99 -17.13
CA LEU A 29 -7.35 9.34 -17.70
C LEU A 29 -6.05 10.14 -17.55
N ASN A 30 -5.29 9.90 -16.49
CA ASN A 30 -4.02 10.59 -16.23
C ASN A 30 -2.78 9.80 -16.65
N GLN A 31 -2.94 8.63 -17.26
CA GLN A 31 -1.86 7.77 -17.75
C GLN A 31 -0.83 7.42 -16.65
N VAL A 32 -1.28 7.18 -15.43
CA VAL A 32 -0.45 6.77 -14.29
C VAL A 32 -0.81 5.37 -13.81
N SER A 33 0.18 4.65 -13.29
CA SER A 33 -0.05 3.38 -12.63
C SER A 33 -0.39 3.61 -11.17
N VAL A 34 -1.50 3.01 -10.69
CA VAL A 34 -1.94 3.11 -9.30
C VAL A 34 -2.16 1.73 -8.71
N TYR A 35 -1.80 1.59 -7.46
CA TYR A 35 -1.87 0.35 -6.70
C TYR A 35 -2.45 0.60 -5.32
N VAL A 36 -3.25 -0.33 -4.81
CA VAL A 36 -3.54 -0.42 -3.38
C VAL A 36 -2.53 -1.38 -2.73
N VAL A 37 -2.04 -1.03 -1.53
CA VAL A 37 -0.84 -1.68 -0.98
C VAL A 37 -0.95 -2.03 0.50
N GLY A 38 0.00 -2.78 1.00
CA GLY A 38 0.28 -2.95 2.42
C GLY A 38 -0.84 -3.59 3.22
N GLY A 39 -1.29 -2.88 4.27
CA GLY A 39 -2.30 -3.37 5.21
C GLY A 39 -3.60 -3.78 4.57
N PHE A 40 -4.04 -3.07 3.53
CA PHE A 40 -5.24 -3.42 2.76
C PHE A 40 -5.12 -4.81 2.14
N VAL A 41 -4.03 -5.05 1.40
CA VAL A 41 -3.81 -6.33 0.69
C VAL A 41 -3.70 -7.49 1.68
N ARG A 42 -2.91 -7.33 2.73
CA ARG A 42 -2.79 -8.32 3.79
C ARG A 42 -4.15 -8.65 4.42
N ASN A 43 -4.90 -7.64 4.83
CA ASN A 43 -6.18 -7.83 5.50
C ASN A 43 -7.23 -8.46 4.56
N LEU A 44 -7.24 -8.08 3.27
CA LEU A 44 -8.06 -8.73 2.26
C LEU A 44 -7.76 -10.23 2.15
N LEU A 45 -6.47 -10.61 2.09
CA LEU A 45 -6.07 -12.02 2.00
C LEU A 45 -6.37 -12.80 3.29
N LEU A 46 -6.40 -12.15 4.45
CA LEU A 46 -6.80 -12.73 5.75
C LEU A 46 -8.31 -12.69 6.02
N ASN A 47 -9.11 -12.16 5.10
CA ASN A 47 -10.55 -11.94 5.30
C ASN A 47 -10.87 -11.06 6.53
N ILE A 48 -10.06 -10.04 6.78
CA ILE A 48 -10.26 -9.06 7.86
C ILE A 48 -10.99 -7.85 7.30
N GLN A 49 -12.12 -7.47 7.90
CA GLN A 49 -13.03 -6.43 7.40
C GLN A 49 -12.50 -4.98 7.55
N ASN A 50 -11.50 -4.74 8.37
CA ASN A 50 -10.94 -3.39 8.53
C ASN A 50 -9.85 -3.13 7.48
N LEU A 51 -10.19 -2.35 6.47
CA LEU A 51 -9.35 -2.06 5.31
C LEU A 51 -9.09 -0.55 5.23
N ASP A 52 -7.96 -0.11 5.79
CA ASP A 52 -7.42 1.22 5.54
C ASP A 52 -6.87 1.26 4.11
N ILE A 53 -7.28 2.24 3.31
CA ILE A 53 -6.90 2.31 1.90
C ILE A 53 -5.63 3.15 1.75
N ASP A 54 -4.54 2.47 1.41
CA ASP A 54 -3.26 3.09 1.07
C ASP A 54 -3.01 2.92 -0.44
N LEU A 55 -2.92 4.03 -1.17
CA LEU A 55 -2.64 4.06 -2.60
C LEU A 55 -1.18 4.45 -2.86
N VAL A 56 -0.57 3.77 -3.82
CA VAL A 56 0.75 4.14 -4.35
C VAL A 56 0.62 4.44 -5.83
N VAL A 57 1.22 5.55 -6.26
CA VAL A 57 1.17 6.06 -7.64
C VAL A 57 2.58 6.06 -8.21
N GLU A 58 2.80 5.41 -9.35
CA GLU A 58 3.99 5.62 -10.16
C GLU A 58 3.83 6.93 -10.93
N GLY A 59 4.45 7.99 -10.41
CA GLY A 59 4.29 9.37 -10.89
C GLY A 59 4.08 10.35 -9.73
N ASP A 60 3.41 11.46 -9.99
CA ASP A 60 3.10 12.46 -8.97
C ASP A 60 1.83 12.09 -8.18
N GLY A 61 2.04 11.49 -6.99
CA GLY A 61 0.96 11.07 -6.11
C GLY A 61 0.10 12.23 -5.58
N ILE A 62 0.69 13.41 -5.35
CA ILE A 62 -0.05 14.59 -4.87
C ILE A 62 -0.96 15.13 -5.98
N SER A 63 -0.43 15.26 -7.21
CA SER A 63 -1.22 15.66 -8.37
C SER A 63 -2.37 14.67 -8.62
N PHE A 64 -2.11 13.37 -8.55
CA PHE A 64 -3.13 12.34 -8.67
C PHE A 64 -4.20 12.44 -7.59
N ALA A 65 -3.80 12.60 -6.31
CA ALA A 65 -4.72 12.75 -5.19
C ALA A 65 -5.66 13.96 -5.36
N ASN A 66 -5.15 15.09 -5.84
CA ASN A 66 -5.98 16.29 -6.10
C ASN A 66 -7.02 16.02 -7.19
N LYS A 67 -6.65 15.39 -8.31
CA LYS A 67 -7.58 15.03 -9.39
C LYS A 67 -8.62 14.01 -8.94
N LEU A 68 -8.22 13.04 -8.12
CA LEU A 68 -9.16 12.08 -7.54
C LEU A 68 -10.14 12.79 -6.59
N ALA A 69 -9.66 13.72 -5.75
CA ALA A 69 -10.50 14.49 -4.84
C ALA A 69 -11.52 15.34 -5.58
N GLU A 70 -11.14 16.01 -6.67
CA GLU A 70 -12.07 16.75 -7.55
C GLU A 70 -13.18 15.83 -8.11
N LYS A 71 -12.81 14.60 -8.51
CA LYS A 71 -13.76 13.63 -9.07
C LYS A 71 -14.79 13.14 -8.07
N ILE A 72 -14.41 12.98 -6.78
CA ILE A 72 -15.25 12.39 -5.73
C ILE A 72 -15.72 13.40 -4.68
N ASP A 73 -15.50 14.70 -4.91
CA ASP A 73 -15.81 15.79 -3.97
C ASP A 73 -15.23 15.55 -2.57
N ALA A 74 -13.96 15.19 -2.51
CA ALA A 74 -13.22 14.97 -1.28
C ALA A 74 -12.29 16.14 -0.95
N ARG A 75 -11.85 16.23 0.31
CA ARG A 75 -10.81 17.18 0.73
C ARG A 75 -9.45 16.53 0.71
N THR A 76 -8.42 17.26 0.28
CA THR A 76 -7.04 16.80 0.31
C THR A 76 -6.20 17.59 1.30
N LYS A 77 -5.20 16.89 1.87
CA LYS A 77 -4.11 17.49 2.63
C LYS A 77 -2.79 16.90 2.13
N SER A 78 -1.97 17.73 1.50
CA SER A 78 -0.67 17.34 0.93
C SER A 78 0.46 17.48 1.95
N HIS A 79 1.47 16.62 1.82
CA HIS A 79 2.73 16.64 2.57
C HIS A 79 3.89 16.55 1.58
N GLU A 80 4.29 17.70 1.03
CA GLU A 80 5.28 17.83 -0.05
C GLU A 80 6.61 17.12 0.25
N LYS A 81 7.11 17.27 1.48
CA LYS A 81 8.39 16.66 1.91
C LYS A 81 8.40 15.14 1.74
N PHE A 82 7.24 14.48 1.94
CA PHE A 82 7.11 13.03 1.88
C PHE A 82 6.45 12.55 0.59
N ARG A 83 6.08 13.48 -0.30
CA ARG A 83 5.35 13.23 -1.54
C ARG A 83 4.09 12.39 -1.31
N THR A 84 3.33 12.74 -0.27
CA THR A 84 2.10 12.07 0.11
C THR A 84 0.94 13.06 0.20
N ALA A 85 -0.28 12.55 0.06
CA ALA A 85 -1.51 13.28 0.33
C ALA A 85 -2.50 12.37 1.04
N THR A 86 -3.32 12.94 1.92
CA THR A 86 -4.44 12.26 2.54
C THR A 86 -5.73 12.85 2.01
N LEU A 87 -6.60 12.01 1.45
CA LEU A 87 -7.97 12.37 1.11
C LEU A 87 -8.88 12.08 2.30
N MET A 88 -9.81 12.99 2.55
CA MET A 88 -10.90 12.81 3.50
C MET A 88 -12.20 12.73 2.71
N LEU A 89 -12.80 11.54 2.67
CA LEU A 89 -14.08 11.30 2.02
C LEU A 89 -15.24 11.92 2.83
N GLN A 90 -16.44 11.99 2.25
CA GLN A 90 -17.61 12.60 2.89
C GLN A 90 -18.04 11.83 4.16
N ASP A 91 -17.88 10.51 4.18
CA ASP A 91 -18.13 9.64 5.33
C ASP A 91 -17.02 9.66 6.40
N ARG A 92 -16.01 10.55 6.24
CA ARG A 92 -14.79 10.67 7.05
C ARG A 92 -13.79 9.53 6.89
N THR A 93 -13.98 8.65 5.93
CA THR A 93 -12.95 7.66 5.57
C THR A 93 -11.70 8.39 5.06
N LYS A 94 -10.54 7.95 5.54
CA LYS A 94 -9.25 8.45 5.08
C LYS A 94 -8.67 7.51 4.03
N VAL A 95 -8.14 8.12 2.98
CA VAL A 95 -7.37 7.42 1.95
C VAL A 95 -6.02 8.09 1.84
N ASP A 96 -4.96 7.35 2.09
CA ASP A 96 -3.61 7.85 1.95
C ASP A 96 -3.08 7.55 0.55
N VAL A 97 -2.48 8.56 -0.08
CA VAL A 97 -1.89 8.48 -1.43
C VAL A 97 -0.43 8.85 -1.35
N ALA A 98 0.45 8.00 -1.83
CA ALA A 98 1.88 8.24 -1.86
C ALA A 98 2.43 8.09 -3.28
N THR A 99 3.46 8.86 -3.62
CA THR A 99 4.31 8.58 -4.76
C THR A 99 5.12 7.31 -4.49
N ALA A 100 5.17 6.39 -5.45
CA ALA A 100 6.08 5.24 -5.40
C ALA A 100 7.52 5.72 -5.26
N ARG A 101 8.28 5.16 -4.32
CA ARG A 101 9.59 5.69 -3.96
C ARG A 101 10.57 4.63 -3.48
N THR A 102 11.85 4.95 -3.61
CA THR A 102 12.93 4.32 -2.85
C THR A 102 13.18 5.09 -1.56
N GLU A 103 13.80 4.44 -0.60
CA GLU A 103 14.29 5.04 0.64
C GLU A 103 15.76 4.66 0.82
N SER A 104 16.58 5.64 1.17
CA SER A 104 17.99 5.45 1.53
C SER A 104 18.28 6.06 2.89
N TYR A 105 19.08 5.37 3.68
CA TYR A 105 19.38 5.76 5.06
C TYR A 105 20.86 6.14 5.16
N SER A 106 21.16 7.40 5.46
CA SER A 106 22.54 7.90 5.61
C SER A 106 23.23 7.32 6.85
N ARG A 107 22.45 6.93 7.86
CA ARG A 107 22.86 6.24 9.09
C ARG A 107 21.65 5.57 9.76
N PRO A 108 21.87 4.62 10.68
CA PRO A 108 20.77 3.97 11.41
C PRO A 108 19.85 4.95 12.12
N ALA A 109 18.55 4.64 12.17
CA ALA A 109 17.52 5.36 12.93
C ALA A 109 17.34 6.85 12.56
N VAL A 110 17.65 7.24 11.33
CA VAL A 110 17.30 8.57 10.79
C VAL A 110 16.14 8.47 9.83
N LEU A 111 15.48 9.61 9.55
CA LEU A 111 14.49 9.64 8.48
C LEU A 111 15.18 9.38 7.13
N PRO A 112 14.62 8.56 6.27
CA PRO A 112 15.20 8.25 4.96
C PRO A 112 15.17 9.46 4.03
N ASP A 113 16.14 9.52 3.14
CA ASP A 113 16.04 10.28 1.91
C ASP A 113 15.17 9.51 0.93
N ILE A 114 14.23 10.20 0.27
CA ILE A 114 13.24 9.60 -0.60
C ILE A 114 13.40 10.08 -2.04
N GLU A 115 13.33 9.14 -2.99
CA GLU A 115 13.35 9.43 -4.42
C GLU A 115 12.17 8.72 -5.12
N PRO A 116 11.46 9.40 -6.05
CA PRO A 116 10.41 8.75 -6.84
C PRO A 116 10.92 7.51 -7.58
N SER A 117 10.10 6.46 -7.61
CA SER A 117 10.47 5.20 -8.22
C SER A 117 9.24 4.44 -8.74
N ASN A 118 9.37 3.14 -8.94
CA ASN A 118 8.32 2.23 -9.36
C ASN A 118 7.80 1.38 -8.19
N ILE A 119 6.73 0.63 -8.44
CA ILE A 119 6.09 -0.23 -7.42
C ILE A 119 7.04 -1.31 -6.88
N GLN A 120 7.95 -1.86 -7.69
CA GLN A 120 8.87 -2.91 -7.25
C GLN A 120 9.80 -2.37 -6.14
N GLN A 121 10.35 -1.17 -6.36
CA GLN A 121 11.22 -0.51 -5.41
C GLN A 121 10.44 -0.04 -4.15
N ASP A 122 9.20 0.42 -4.33
CA ASP A 122 8.34 0.80 -3.19
C ASP A 122 8.01 -0.40 -2.30
N LEU A 123 7.76 -1.57 -2.89
CA LEU A 123 7.53 -2.79 -2.12
C LEU A 123 8.81 -3.27 -1.42
N ALA A 124 9.98 -3.14 -2.06
CA ALA A 124 11.27 -3.60 -1.52
C ALA A 124 11.74 -2.85 -0.26
N ARG A 125 11.31 -1.59 -0.06
CA ARG A 125 11.68 -0.78 1.11
C ARG A 125 10.81 -1.00 2.35
N ARG A 126 9.74 -1.81 2.24
CA ARG A 126 8.76 -2.03 3.33
C ARG A 126 9.33 -2.85 4.48
N ASP A 127 8.57 -2.94 5.56
CA ASP A 127 9.00 -3.61 6.79
C ASP A 127 9.03 -5.14 6.68
N PHE A 128 7.90 -5.74 6.25
CA PHE A 128 7.73 -7.19 6.23
C PHE A 128 7.11 -7.67 4.93
N THR A 129 7.40 -8.92 4.54
CA THR A 129 6.87 -9.56 3.33
C THR A 129 5.35 -9.49 3.26
N ILE A 130 4.66 -9.73 4.38
CA ILE A 130 3.19 -9.67 4.49
C ILE A 130 2.59 -8.28 4.25
N ASN A 131 3.39 -7.22 4.29
CA ASN A 131 3.00 -5.84 3.97
C ASN A 131 3.58 -5.37 2.63
N SER A 132 4.39 -6.21 1.97
CA SER A 132 5.09 -5.90 0.71
C SER A 132 4.36 -6.49 -0.50
N MET A 133 3.05 -6.41 -0.48
CA MET A 133 2.16 -6.82 -1.57
C MET A 133 1.36 -5.63 -2.08
N ALA A 134 1.00 -5.66 -3.36
CA ALA A 134 0.18 -4.65 -4.01
C ALA A 134 -0.91 -5.28 -4.88
N ILE A 135 -2.04 -4.59 -5.05
CA ILE A 135 -3.04 -4.92 -6.06
C ILE A 135 -3.08 -3.78 -7.07
N LYS A 136 -2.89 -4.10 -8.34
CA LYS A 136 -2.91 -3.13 -9.43
C LYS A 136 -4.34 -2.65 -9.69
N LEU A 137 -4.53 -1.32 -9.78
CA LEU A 137 -5.83 -0.69 -10.03
C LEU A 137 -5.96 -0.05 -11.41
N SER A 138 -4.91 0.00 -12.24
CA SER A 138 -4.91 0.74 -13.51
C SER A 138 -4.39 -0.09 -14.67
N GLY A 139 -4.86 0.23 -15.88
CA GLY A 139 -4.42 -0.37 -17.14
C GLY A 139 -4.81 -1.84 -17.28
N LYS A 140 -4.16 -2.58 -18.19
CA LYS A 140 -4.38 -4.02 -18.35
C LYS A 140 -3.97 -4.78 -17.09
N GLY A 141 -4.84 -5.69 -16.62
CA GLY A 141 -4.59 -6.49 -15.42
C GLY A 141 -4.94 -5.75 -14.13
N ILE A 142 -6.03 -4.99 -14.11
CA ILE A 142 -6.64 -4.50 -12.88
C ILE A 142 -7.03 -5.67 -11.96
N PHE A 143 -6.89 -5.43 -10.65
CA PHE A 143 -7.10 -6.41 -9.58
C PHE A 143 -6.16 -7.62 -9.65
N PHE A 144 -4.95 -7.42 -10.20
CA PHE A 144 -3.90 -8.43 -10.13
C PHE A 144 -2.99 -8.18 -8.92
N LEU A 145 -2.80 -9.24 -8.12
CA LEU A 145 -1.88 -9.25 -7.00
C LEU A 145 -0.43 -9.26 -7.53
N ILE A 146 0.36 -8.33 -7.01
CA ILE A 146 1.81 -8.25 -7.17
C ILE A 146 2.41 -8.64 -5.83
N ASP A 147 3.06 -9.79 -5.81
CA ASP A 147 3.79 -10.35 -4.66
C ASP A 147 5.18 -10.77 -5.14
N LEU A 148 6.18 -9.96 -4.82
CA LEU A 148 7.57 -10.16 -5.26
C LEU A 148 8.43 -10.82 -4.19
N PHE A 149 7.93 -10.87 -2.95
CA PHE A 149 8.67 -11.27 -1.77
C PHE A 149 7.99 -12.43 -1.03
N GLU A 150 7.10 -13.17 -1.73
CA GLU A 150 6.40 -14.33 -1.19
C GLU A 150 5.54 -14.02 0.06
N GLY A 151 5.02 -12.77 0.13
CA GLY A 151 4.21 -12.31 1.26
C GLY A 151 2.92 -13.11 1.44
N GLU A 152 2.30 -13.61 0.37
CA GLU A 152 1.13 -14.50 0.47
C GLU A 152 1.47 -15.85 1.11
N ILE A 153 2.69 -16.36 0.86
CA ILE A 153 3.17 -17.62 1.45
C ILE A 153 3.43 -17.42 2.94
N ASP A 154 4.16 -16.35 3.30
CA ASP A 154 4.42 -16.03 4.71
C ASP A 154 3.12 -15.76 5.48
N LEU A 155 2.15 -15.10 4.83
CA LEU A 155 0.85 -14.84 5.41
C LEU A 155 0.09 -16.14 5.74
N LYS A 156 0.12 -17.12 4.83
CA LYS A 156 -0.50 -18.45 5.06
C LYS A 156 0.19 -19.26 6.14
N ASN A 157 1.50 -19.08 6.27
CA ASN A 157 2.32 -19.77 7.26
C ASN A 157 2.36 -19.06 8.63
N GLY A 158 1.73 -17.88 8.74
CA GLY A 158 1.76 -17.09 9.97
C GLY A 158 3.15 -16.56 10.31
N LEU A 159 3.93 -16.14 9.31
CA LEU A 159 5.30 -15.67 9.50
C LEU A 159 5.41 -14.14 9.33
N ILE A 160 6.22 -13.52 10.18
CA ILE A 160 6.65 -12.14 10.08
C ILE A 160 8.11 -12.14 9.67
N ARG A 161 8.36 -11.94 8.38
CA ARG A 161 9.69 -11.97 7.78
C ARG A 161 10.06 -10.58 7.26
N VAL A 162 11.29 -10.13 7.56
CA VAL A 162 11.86 -8.90 6.99
C VAL A 162 12.25 -9.12 5.54
N LEU A 163 12.38 -8.03 4.77
CA LEU A 163 12.74 -8.09 3.35
C LEU A 163 14.25 -8.22 3.12
N HIS A 164 15.08 -7.81 4.11
CA HIS A 164 16.55 -7.88 4.05
C HIS A 164 17.15 -7.80 5.46
N ASP A 165 18.37 -8.28 5.62
CA ASP A 165 19.06 -8.41 6.91
C ASP A 165 19.30 -7.09 7.65
N GLN A 166 19.41 -5.98 6.92
CA GLN A 166 19.63 -4.66 7.51
C GLN A 166 18.32 -3.96 7.96
N SER A 167 17.16 -4.60 7.76
CA SER A 167 15.85 -4.00 7.96
C SER A 167 15.65 -3.36 9.34
N PHE A 168 16.14 -3.99 10.40
CA PHE A 168 16.06 -3.48 11.77
C PHE A 168 17.15 -2.47 12.10
N VAL A 169 18.24 -2.46 11.34
CA VAL A 169 19.32 -1.47 11.48
C VAL A 169 18.89 -0.15 10.84
N ASP A 170 18.31 -0.21 9.65
CA ASP A 170 17.82 0.94 8.91
C ASP A 170 16.69 1.65 9.67
N ASP A 171 15.70 0.90 10.13
CA ASP A 171 14.58 1.41 10.93
C ASP A 171 14.31 0.53 12.15
N PRO A 172 14.86 0.84 13.32
CA PRO A 172 14.61 0.10 14.57
C PRO A 172 13.13 0.08 15.01
N CYS A 173 12.29 1.01 14.53
CA CYS A 173 10.86 0.98 14.84
C CYS A 173 10.18 -0.27 14.29
N ARG A 174 10.77 -0.93 13.29
CA ARG A 174 10.27 -2.20 12.76
C ARG A 174 10.28 -3.32 13.80
N ILE A 175 11.15 -3.27 14.81
CA ILE A 175 11.14 -4.22 15.94
C ILE A 175 9.80 -4.15 16.69
N PHE A 176 9.35 -2.94 17.05
CA PHE A 176 8.06 -2.76 17.72
C PHE A 176 6.88 -3.12 16.81
N ARG A 177 7.02 -2.90 15.51
CA ARG A 177 6.03 -3.30 14.53
C ARG A 177 5.93 -4.84 14.41
N ALA A 178 7.08 -5.55 14.43
CA ALA A 178 7.12 -7.01 14.44
C ALA A 178 6.35 -7.58 15.64
N ILE A 179 6.69 -7.13 16.85
CA ILE A 179 6.01 -7.54 18.09
C ILE A 179 4.50 -7.23 18.03
N ARG A 180 4.13 -6.06 17.50
CA ARG A 180 2.72 -5.70 17.34
C ARG A 180 1.98 -6.64 16.38
N PHE A 181 2.61 -7.05 15.27
CA PHE A 181 2.00 -7.98 14.33
C PHE A 181 1.95 -9.41 14.88
N GLU A 182 2.99 -9.86 15.58
CA GLU A 182 3.00 -11.12 16.31
C GLU A 182 1.79 -11.21 17.25
N GLN A 183 1.59 -10.22 18.12
CA GLN A 183 0.48 -10.19 19.06
C GLN A 183 -0.88 -10.02 18.39
N ARG A 184 -0.95 -9.27 17.29
CA ARG A 184 -2.23 -9.00 16.61
C ARG A 184 -2.74 -10.17 15.79
N PHE A 185 -1.83 -10.90 15.15
CA PHE A 185 -2.16 -11.97 14.21
C PHE A 185 -1.83 -13.37 14.75
N GLU A 186 -1.20 -13.46 15.92
CA GLU A 186 -0.67 -14.72 16.49
C GLU A 186 0.33 -15.38 15.52
N PHE A 187 1.12 -14.56 14.82
CA PHE A 187 2.16 -15.00 13.90
C PHE A 187 3.49 -15.16 14.63
N ILE A 188 4.46 -15.79 13.98
CA ILE A 188 5.81 -16.02 14.49
C ILE A 188 6.78 -15.06 13.79
N ILE A 189 7.63 -14.37 14.56
CA ILE A 189 8.75 -13.58 14.02
C ILE A 189 9.86 -14.54 13.64
N GLU A 190 10.32 -14.47 12.39
CA GLU A 190 11.45 -15.28 11.88
C GLU A 190 12.80 -14.64 12.18
#